data_816026c27c72e5f02237e9463a45c38a
#
_entry.id   816026c27c72e5f02237e9463a45c38a
#
_cell.length_a   1.000
_cell.length_b   1.000
_cell.length_c   1.000
_cell.angle_alpha   90.00
_cell.angle_beta   90.00
_cell.angle_gamma   90.00
#
_symmetry.space_group_name_H-M   'P 1'
#
loop_
_entity.id
_entity.type
_entity.pdbx_description
1 polymer ?
#
loop_
_entity_poly.entity_id
_entity_poly.type
_entity_poly.pdbx_seq_one_letter_code
_entity_poly.pdbx_strand_id
1 'polypeptide(L)'
;IIHDSKLLPVGYNTALEKSNVQVSPLDSLTSYVVISLLQKYGQNERSLFSFLNATGSHSIRNHKLDKAYLLNDFYNYAIDRLSHVIYSSGNPDKLQWESAERAIQRADHHPTIDPKISHPILKSILLINVFGREGIFDIDKAKDYFRLAYGKEAGSALDELTDKNIIQFLRHKGKLSFVEGTDINIQGELSEANRRIPVSLDLESEFSRLITIAP
;
A
#
# COMPACT_ATOMS: atom_id res chain seq x y z
N ILE A 1 13.22 13.31 7.60
CA ILE A 1 13.59 11.89 7.52
C ILE A 1 12.72 11.15 8.50
N ILE A 2 11.97 10.20 8.02
CA ILE A 2 11.03 9.40 8.83
C ILE A 2 11.86 8.31 9.50
N HIS A 3 12.47 8.64 10.65
CA HIS A 3 13.33 7.69 11.38
C HIS A 3 12.56 6.65 12.20
N ASP A 4 11.28 6.88 12.48
CA ASP A 4 10.49 6.03 13.37
C ASP A 4 9.25 5.49 12.66
N SER A 5 9.45 4.86 11.50
CA SER A 5 8.32 4.15 10.94
C SER A 5 8.23 2.77 11.59
N LYS A 6 7.20 2.58 12.41
CA LYS A 6 6.79 1.25 12.91
C LYS A 6 6.52 0.24 11.75
N LEU A 7 6.72 0.67 10.52
CA LEU A 7 6.60 -0.12 9.28
C LEU A 7 7.89 -0.85 8.90
N LEU A 8 8.99 -0.58 9.61
CA LEU A 8 10.27 -1.24 9.38
C LEU A 8 10.39 -2.52 10.22
N PRO A 9 11.19 -3.49 9.77
CA PRO A 9 11.53 -4.64 10.61
C PRO A 9 12.18 -4.21 11.92
N VAL A 10 11.89 -4.95 12.99
CA VAL A 10 12.47 -4.69 14.30
C VAL A 10 14.01 -4.72 14.19
N GLY A 11 14.62 -3.65 14.67
CA GLY A 11 16.07 -3.50 14.66
C GLY A 11 16.68 -2.88 13.41
N TYR A 12 15.91 -2.64 12.32
CA TYR A 12 16.47 -2.02 11.12
C TYR A 12 16.95 -0.58 11.38
N ASN A 13 16.13 0.24 12.04
CA ASN A 13 16.54 1.60 12.44
C ASN A 13 17.74 1.57 13.37
N THR A 14 17.74 0.68 14.37
CA THR A 14 18.86 0.52 15.30
C THR A 14 20.13 0.07 14.58
N ALA A 15 20.02 -0.78 13.56
CA ALA A 15 21.16 -1.18 12.75
C ALA A 15 21.73 -0.02 11.93
N LEU A 16 20.87 0.81 11.34
CA LEU A 16 21.29 2.03 10.63
C LEU A 16 21.97 3.02 11.56
N GLU A 17 21.42 3.26 12.75
CA GLU A 17 22.00 4.16 13.75
C GLU A 17 23.37 3.64 14.23
N LYS A 18 23.49 2.36 14.57
CA LYS A 18 24.73 1.75 15.02
C LYS A 18 25.82 1.75 13.95
N SER A 19 25.44 1.58 12.68
CA SER A 19 26.39 1.59 11.57
C SER A 19 26.82 2.99 11.15
N ASN A 20 26.20 4.03 11.71
CA ASN A 20 26.40 5.43 11.33
C ASN A 20 26.24 5.68 9.82
N VAL A 21 25.43 4.85 9.15
CA VAL A 21 25.17 4.94 7.71
C VAL A 21 24.08 5.97 7.47
N GLN A 22 24.43 7.01 6.74
CA GLN A 22 23.44 7.96 6.24
C GLN A 22 22.86 7.45 4.93
N VAL A 23 21.57 7.13 4.94
CA VAL A 23 20.83 6.68 3.74
C VAL A 23 20.22 7.83 2.93
N SER A 24 20.45 9.07 3.38
CA SER A 24 19.97 10.26 2.65
C SER A 24 20.45 10.26 1.18
N PRO A 25 19.59 10.63 0.22
CA PRO A 25 18.25 11.20 0.36
C PRO A 25 17.11 10.18 0.56
N LEU A 26 17.37 8.88 0.64
CA LEU A 26 16.34 7.86 0.88
C LEU A 26 15.75 8.02 2.29
N ASP A 27 14.44 7.90 2.42
CA ASP A 27 13.86 7.65 3.73
C ASP A 27 14.10 6.18 4.16
N SER A 28 13.99 5.90 5.46
CA SER A 28 14.34 4.58 6.00
C SER A 28 13.49 3.45 5.42
N LEU A 29 12.18 3.68 5.18
CA LEU A 29 11.30 2.68 4.60
C LEU A 29 11.62 2.45 3.13
N THR A 30 11.88 3.51 2.38
CA THR A 30 12.31 3.42 0.98
C THR A 30 13.64 2.68 0.87
N SER A 31 14.60 2.94 1.75
CA SER A 31 15.89 2.22 1.72
C SER A 31 15.72 0.73 1.94
N TYR A 32 14.85 0.32 2.86
CA TYR A 32 14.51 -1.08 3.09
C TYR A 32 13.86 -1.73 1.86
N VAL A 33 12.86 -1.04 1.27
CA VAL A 33 12.14 -1.55 0.08
C VAL A 33 13.06 -1.62 -1.14
N VAL A 34 13.93 -0.62 -1.35
CA VAL A 34 14.95 -0.65 -2.43
C VAL A 34 15.79 -1.91 -2.35
N ILE A 35 16.36 -2.20 -1.19
CA ILE A 35 17.19 -3.40 -0.99
C ILE A 35 16.36 -4.66 -1.26
N SER A 36 15.18 -4.77 -0.67
CA SER A 36 14.31 -5.94 -0.81
C SER A 36 13.87 -6.19 -2.27
N LEU A 37 13.48 -5.13 -2.98
CA LEU A 37 13.08 -5.22 -4.38
C LEU A 37 14.24 -5.60 -5.29
N LEU A 38 15.40 -4.95 -5.13
CA LEU A 38 16.57 -5.22 -5.96
C LEU A 38 17.17 -6.61 -5.69
N GLN A 39 17.03 -7.14 -4.48
CA GLN A 39 17.38 -8.53 -4.18
C GLN A 39 16.41 -9.52 -4.85
N LYS A 40 15.12 -9.21 -4.86
CA LYS A 40 14.09 -10.10 -5.40
C LYS A 40 14.02 -10.10 -6.93
N TYR A 41 14.11 -8.92 -7.55
CA TYR A 41 13.91 -8.75 -9.00
C TYR A 41 15.21 -8.46 -9.75
N GLY A 42 16.23 -8.08 -9.05
CA GLY A 42 17.50 -7.73 -9.62
C GLY A 42 18.51 -8.88 -9.63
N GLN A 43 19.68 -8.60 -10.18
CA GLN A 43 20.84 -9.48 -10.11
C GLN A 43 21.78 -9.03 -8.99
N ASN A 44 21.31 -9.05 -7.75
CA ASN A 44 22.07 -8.72 -6.54
C ASN A 44 22.81 -7.34 -6.60
N GLU A 45 24.10 -7.33 -6.31
CA GLU A 45 24.91 -6.09 -6.21
C GLU A 45 24.90 -5.22 -7.47
N ARG A 46 24.81 -5.83 -8.66
CA ARG A 46 24.72 -5.10 -9.91
C ARG A 46 23.49 -4.18 -9.99
N SER A 47 22.37 -4.65 -9.47
CA SER A 47 21.11 -3.90 -9.51
C SER A 47 21.13 -2.70 -8.58
N LEU A 48 21.70 -2.85 -7.37
CA LEU A 48 21.90 -1.74 -6.44
C LEU A 48 22.88 -0.70 -7.02
N PHE A 49 24.00 -1.15 -7.58
CA PHE A 49 24.95 -0.27 -8.23
C PHE A 49 24.33 0.47 -9.42
N SER A 50 23.52 -0.23 -10.22
CA SER A 50 22.78 0.37 -11.33
C SER A 50 21.77 1.39 -10.85
N PHE A 51 21.06 1.15 -9.75
CA PHE A 51 20.14 2.10 -9.13
C PHE A 51 20.87 3.38 -8.69
N LEU A 52 22.00 3.23 -7.98
CA LEU A 52 22.78 4.37 -7.46
C LEU A 52 23.42 5.19 -8.59
N ASN A 53 23.76 4.57 -9.71
CA ASN A 53 24.40 5.22 -10.87
C ASN A 53 23.42 5.54 -12.01
N ALA A 54 22.15 5.19 -11.89
CA ALA A 54 21.17 5.47 -12.93
C ALA A 54 21.09 6.96 -13.25
N THR A 55 20.91 7.26 -14.53
CA THR A 55 20.59 8.58 -15.04
C THR A 55 19.18 8.54 -15.62
N GLY A 56 18.35 9.51 -15.34
CA GLY A 56 16.97 9.60 -15.81
C GLY A 56 16.10 10.40 -14.86
N SER A 57 14.85 10.59 -15.24
CA SER A 57 13.91 11.44 -14.48
C SER A 57 13.63 10.93 -13.06
N HIS A 58 13.64 9.61 -12.87
CA HIS A 58 13.31 8.95 -11.59
C HIS A 58 14.54 8.39 -10.87
N SER A 59 15.76 8.77 -11.31
CA SER A 59 16.99 8.31 -10.69
C SER A 59 17.28 9.06 -9.40
N ILE A 60 17.90 8.35 -8.43
CA ILE A 60 18.33 8.96 -7.17
C ILE A 60 19.39 10.06 -7.40
N ARG A 61 20.25 9.93 -8.41
CA ARG A 61 21.27 10.94 -8.74
C ARG A 61 20.68 12.27 -9.18
N ASN A 62 19.54 12.26 -9.83
CA ASN A 62 18.87 13.47 -10.32
C ASN A 62 17.81 13.97 -9.34
N HIS A 63 17.65 13.28 -8.21
CA HIS A 63 16.72 13.71 -7.17
C HIS A 63 17.25 14.94 -6.44
N LYS A 64 16.35 15.86 -6.10
CA LYS A 64 16.71 17.09 -5.40
C LYS A 64 17.13 16.77 -3.96
N LEU A 65 18.30 17.23 -3.54
CA LEU A 65 18.87 16.94 -2.21
C LEU A 65 18.07 17.55 -1.04
N ASP A 66 17.21 18.53 -1.32
CA ASP A 66 16.33 19.17 -0.34
C ASP A 66 15.08 18.36 -0.01
N LYS A 67 14.84 17.27 -0.74
CA LYS A 67 13.68 16.39 -0.56
C LYS A 67 14.11 14.95 -0.32
N ALA A 68 13.32 14.24 0.47
CA ALA A 68 13.51 12.80 0.62
C ALA A 68 13.10 12.06 -0.67
N TYR A 69 13.88 11.06 -1.06
CA TYR A 69 13.54 10.12 -2.11
C TYR A 69 12.61 9.05 -1.50
N LEU A 70 11.34 9.08 -1.89
CA LEU A 70 10.26 8.32 -1.28
C LEU A 70 9.88 7.07 -2.10
N LEU A 71 9.00 6.25 -1.55
CA LEU A 71 8.52 5.02 -2.20
C LEU A 71 7.93 5.28 -3.59
N ASN A 72 7.20 6.38 -3.76
CA ASN A 72 6.62 6.74 -5.06
C ASN A 72 7.69 7.00 -6.13
N ASP A 73 8.81 7.60 -5.76
CA ASP A 73 9.93 7.87 -6.68
C ASP A 73 10.60 6.56 -7.08
N PHE A 74 10.76 5.68 -6.11
CA PHE A 74 11.30 4.35 -6.36
C PHE A 74 10.37 3.46 -7.19
N TYR A 75 9.05 3.55 -6.99
CA TYR A 75 8.08 2.87 -7.86
C TYR A 75 8.28 3.28 -9.32
N ASN A 76 8.37 4.58 -9.59
CA ASN A 76 8.57 5.08 -10.94
C ASN A 76 9.88 4.57 -11.55
N TYR A 77 10.97 4.58 -10.76
CA TYR A 77 12.24 3.97 -11.18
C TYR A 77 12.09 2.48 -11.50
N ALA A 78 11.39 1.73 -10.65
CA ALA A 78 11.20 0.29 -10.82
C ALA A 78 10.43 -0.02 -12.11
N ILE A 79 9.36 0.72 -12.40
CA ILE A 79 8.62 0.58 -13.66
C ILE A 79 9.50 0.91 -14.87
N ASP A 80 10.25 2.00 -14.82
CA ASP A 80 11.12 2.41 -15.94
C ASP A 80 12.22 1.38 -16.24
N ARG A 81 12.76 0.73 -15.23
CA ARG A 81 13.95 -0.13 -15.38
C ARG A 81 13.71 -1.62 -15.28
N LEU A 82 12.68 -2.04 -14.57
CA LEU A 82 12.43 -3.43 -14.22
C LEU A 82 11.07 -3.95 -14.72
N SER A 83 10.34 -3.17 -15.54
CA SER A 83 9.01 -3.57 -16.04
C SER A 83 9.02 -4.94 -16.71
N HIS A 84 10.07 -5.29 -17.44
CA HIS A 84 10.22 -6.59 -18.08
C HIS A 84 10.27 -7.76 -17.07
N VAL A 85 10.80 -7.55 -15.87
CA VAL A 85 10.81 -8.54 -14.79
C VAL A 85 9.47 -8.50 -14.04
N ILE A 86 9.00 -7.30 -13.70
CA ILE A 86 7.76 -7.06 -12.94
C ILE A 86 6.58 -7.74 -13.61
N TYR A 87 6.42 -7.58 -14.93
CA TYR A 87 5.29 -8.13 -15.69
C TYR A 87 5.57 -9.48 -16.36
N SER A 88 6.72 -10.09 -16.09
CA SER A 88 7.02 -11.43 -16.60
C SER A 88 6.05 -12.46 -16.02
N SER A 89 5.77 -13.52 -16.79
CA SER A 89 4.89 -14.62 -16.34
C SER A 89 5.44 -15.39 -15.15
N GLY A 90 6.76 -15.34 -14.93
CA GLY A 90 7.43 -15.99 -13.79
C GLY A 90 7.44 -15.15 -12.52
N ASN A 91 6.98 -13.90 -12.55
CA ASN A 91 6.95 -13.07 -11.34
C ASN A 91 5.70 -13.39 -10.49
N PRO A 92 5.85 -13.90 -9.27
CA PRO A 92 4.72 -14.23 -8.39
C PRO A 92 3.94 -12.97 -7.95
N ASP A 93 4.55 -11.80 -7.97
CA ASP A 93 3.93 -10.55 -7.55
C ASP A 93 3.23 -9.79 -8.69
N LYS A 94 3.30 -10.29 -9.93
CA LYS A 94 2.73 -9.63 -11.11
C LYS A 94 1.31 -9.14 -10.89
N LEU A 95 0.45 -9.99 -10.33
CA LEU A 95 -0.96 -9.64 -10.07
C LEU A 95 -1.11 -8.46 -9.10
N GLN A 96 -0.20 -8.32 -8.12
CA GLN A 96 -0.24 -7.18 -7.20
C GLN A 96 0.15 -5.87 -7.91
N TRP A 97 1.12 -5.92 -8.82
CA TRP A 97 1.49 -4.77 -9.65
C TRP A 97 0.34 -4.34 -10.55
N GLU A 98 -0.28 -5.29 -11.25
CA GLU A 98 -1.46 -5.04 -12.09
C GLU A 98 -2.65 -4.50 -11.28
N SER A 99 -2.87 -5.01 -10.05
CA SER A 99 -3.92 -4.50 -9.17
C SER A 99 -3.70 -3.04 -8.77
N ALA A 100 -2.45 -2.66 -8.52
CA ALA A 100 -2.10 -1.27 -8.21
C ALA A 100 -2.35 -0.35 -9.42
N GLU A 101 -1.99 -0.78 -10.63
CA GLU A 101 -2.27 -0.01 -11.85
C GLU A 101 -3.77 0.18 -12.07
N ARG A 102 -4.56 -0.90 -11.90
CA ARG A 102 -6.03 -0.79 -11.96
C ARG A 102 -6.58 0.14 -10.89
N ALA A 103 -6.02 0.15 -9.69
CA ALA A 103 -6.42 1.05 -8.62
C ALA A 103 -6.11 2.52 -8.96
N ILE A 104 -4.94 2.80 -9.53
CA ILE A 104 -4.54 4.12 -10.02
C ILE A 104 -5.52 4.59 -11.13
N GLN A 105 -5.79 3.74 -12.12
CA GLN A 105 -6.74 4.05 -13.19
C GLN A 105 -8.14 4.35 -12.66
N ARG A 106 -8.61 3.57 -11.65
CA ARG A 106 -9.91 3.85 -11.02
C ARG A 106 -9.91 5.17 -10.25
N ALA A 107 -8.83 5.51 -9.56
CA ALA A 107 -8.69 6.80 -8.89
C ALA A 107 -8.77 7.95 -9.89
N ASP A 108 -8.17 7.83 -11.06
CA ASP A 108 -8.20 8.85 -12.13
C ASP A 108 -9.61 9.08 -12.71
N HIS A 109 -10.48 8.09 -12.63
CA HIS A 109 -11.88 8.23 -13.08
C HIS A 109 -12.80 8.92 -12.05
N HIS A 110 -12.31 9.13 -10.81
CA HIS A 110 -13.07 9.82 -9.78
C HIS A 110 -12.75 11.32 -9.76
N PRO A 111 -13.73 12.20 -10.05
CA PRO A 111 -13.48 13.64 -10.20
C PRO A 111 -13.05 14.34 -8.90
N THR A 112 -13.30 13.73 -7.75
CA THR A 112 -12.95 14.29 -6.43
C THR A 112 -11.57 13.89 -5.96
N ILE A 113 -10.97 12.84 -6.52
CA ILE A 113 -9.67 12.32 -6.10
C ILE A 113 -8.55 13.10 -6.81
N ASP A 114 -7.67 13.75 -6.04
CA ASP A 114 -6.49 14.41 -6.60
C ASP A 114 -5.39 13.38 -6.94
N PRO A 115 -5.03 13.20 -8.23
CA PRO A 115 -3.98 12.28 -8.64
C PRO A 115 -2.61 12.61 -8.04
N LYS A 116 -2.33 13.88 -7.73
CA LYS A 116 -1.05 14.31 -7.15
C LYS A 116 -0.81 13.73 -5.76
N ILE A 117 -1.87 13.40 -5.03
CA ILE A 117 -1.82 12.87 -3.67
C ILE A 117 -2.12 11.36 -3.68
N SER A 118 -3.13 10.94 -4.43
CA SER A 118 -3.57 9.54 -4.47
C SER A 118 -2.56 8.60 -5.13
N HIS A 119 -1.93 8.99 -6.25
CA HIS A 119 -0.93 8.15 -6.92
C HIS A 119 0.26 7.80 -6.03
N PRO A 120 0.93 8.77 -5.35
CA PRO A 120 1.98 8.46 -4.39
C PRO A 120 1.56 7.47 -3.31
N ILE A 121 0.34 7.60 -2.79
CA ILE A 121 -0.22 6.70 -1.77
C ILE A 121 -0.39 5.29 -2.34
N LEU A 122 -1.07 5.13 -3.49
CA LEU A 122 -1.34 3.83 -4.11
C LEU A 122 -0.04 3.10 -4.49
N LYS A 123 0.93 3.80 -5.08
CA LYS A 123 2.26 3.28 -5.40
C LYS A 123 3.00 2.78 -4.15
N SER A 124 2.91 3.54 -3.06
CA SER A 124 3.53 3.16 -1.79
C SER A 124 2.86 1.96 -1.14
N ILE A 125 1.52 1.88 -1.17
CA ILE A 125 0.76 0.72 -0.68
C ILE A 125 1.22 -0.56 -1.38
N LEU A 126 1.39 -0.51 -2.71
CA LEU A 126 1.90 -1.66 -3.45
C LEU A 126 3.28 -2.09 -2.94
N LEU A 127 4.23 -1.16 -2.90
CA LEU A 127 5.60 -1.49 -2.52
C LEU A 127 5.68 -2.03 -1.09
N ILE A 128 4.89 -1.49 -0.18
CA ILE A 128 4.80 -1.97 1.19
C ILE A 128 4.16 -3.37 1.23
N ASN A 129 3.15 -3.64 0.42
CA ASN A 129 2.50 -4.95 0.37
C ASN A 129 3.41 -6.05 -0.18
N VAL A 130 4.24 -5.73 -1.16
CA VAL A 130 5.12 -6.71 -1.83
C VAL A 130 6.43 -6.92 -1.08
N PHE A 131 6.99 -5.86 -0.50
CA PHE A 131 8.34 -5.86 0.08
C PHE A 131 8.37 -5.51 1.56
N GLY A 132 7.29 -4.99 2.11
CA GLY A 132 7.15 -4.70 3.52
C GLY A 132 6.97 -5.96 4.36
N ARG A 133 7.00 -5.78 5.67
CA ARG A 133 6.72 -6.86 6.62
C ARG A 133 5.21 -7.00 6.80
N GLU A 134 4.70 -8.23 6.78
CA GLU A 134 3.29 -8.49 7.06
C GLU A 134 2.88 -8.09 8.50
N GLY A 135 1.64 -7.65 8.66
CA GLY A 135 1.02 -7.41 9.96
C GLY A 135 1.41 -6.10 10.65
N ILE A 136 2.13 -5.19 9.98
CA ILE A 136 2.60 -3.93 10.58
C ILE A 136 1.68 -2.76 10.25
N PHE A 137 0.91 -2.85 9.17
CA PHE A 137 0.02 -1.78 8.77
C PHE A 137 -1.22 -1.75 9.66
N ASP A 138 -1.21 -0.83 10.59
CA ASP A 138 -2.38 -0.27 11.22
C ASP A 138 -2.79 0.96 10.40
N ILE A 139 -4.09 1.22 10.25
CA ILE A 139 -4.57 2.31 9.40
C ILE A 139 -4.10 3.68 9.92
N ASP A 140 -3.98 3.84 11.24
CA ASP A 140 -3.51 5.09 11.84
C ASP A 140 -2.02 5.31 11.58
N LYS A 141 -1.21 4.24 11.67
CA LYS A 141 0.21 4.30 11.31
C LYS A 141 0.41 4.58 9.81
N ALA A 142 -0.45 4.02 8.96
CA ALA A 142 -0.44 4.32 7.53
C ALA A 142 -0.74 5.80 7.26
N LYS A 143 -1.78 6.34 7.92
CA LYS A 143 -2.11 7.77 7.83
C LYS A 143 -0.97 8.66 8.29
N ASP A 144 -0.34 8.33 9.39
CA ASP A 144 0.79 9.09 9.93
C ASP A 144 1.98 9.05 8.97
N TYR A 145 2.33 7.87 8.43
CA TYR A 145 3.38 7.76 7.44
C TYR A 145 3.08 8.60 6.19
N PHE A 146 1.87 8.46 5.61
CA PHE A 146 1.53 9.19 4.40
C PHE A 146 1.44 10.70 4.61
N ARG A 147 0.99 11.16 5.80
CA ARG A 147 1.03 12.59 6.16
C ARG A 147 2.45 13.13 6.22
N LEU A 148 3.38 12.36 6.76
CA LEU A 148 4.79 12.73 6.82
C LEU A 148 5.45 12.71 5.44
N ALA A 149 5.14 11.70 4.63
CA ALA A 149 5.75 11.50 3.32
C ALA A 149 5.19 12.46 2.25
N TYR A 150 3.86 12.64 2.22
CA TYR A 150 3.16 13.31 1.12
C TYR A 150 2.35 14.54 1.54
N GLY A 151 2.45 14.93 2.79
CA GLY A 151 1.78 16.13 3.32
C GLY A 151 0.47 15.83 4.07
N LYS A 152 -0.02 16.87 4.76
CA LYS A 152 -1.15 16.75 5.68
C LYS A 152 -2.43 16.19 5.03
N GLU A 153 -2.65 16.47 3.76
CA GLU A 153 -3.83 16.05 3.00
C GLU A 153 -3.82 14.54 2.64
N ALA A 154 -2.66 13.88 2.75
CA ALA A 154 -2.55 12.47 2.44
C ALA A 154 -3.38 11.57 3.38
N GLY A 155 -3.63 12.02 4.61
CA GLY A 155 -4.49 11.31 5.54
C GLY A 155 -5.95 11.26 5.09
N SER A 156 -6.50 12.42 4.67
CA SER A 156 -7.86 12.50 4.12
C SER A 156 -7.99 11.83 2.75
N ALA A 157 -6.95 11.92 1.92
CA ALA A 157 -6.92 11.20 0.65
C ALA A 157 -6.96 9.67 0.84
N LEU A 158 -6.32 9.14 1.88
CA LEU A 158 -6.41 7.71 2.22
C LEU A 158 -7.83 7.31 2.63
N ASP A 159 -8.52 8.16 3.41
CA ASP A 159 -9.92 7.94 3.76
C ASP A 159 -10.81 7.97 2.53
N GLU A 160 -10.62 8.95 1.65
CA GLU A 160 -11.38 9.05 0.39
C GLU A 160 -11.16 7.84 -0.52
N LEU A 161 -9.92 7.36 -0.67
CA LEU A 161 -9.62 6.14 -1.43
C LEU A 161 -10.33 4.91 -0.85
N THR A 162 -10.48 4.87 0.47
CA THR A 162 -11.22 3.80 1.17
C THR A 162 -12.72 3.93 0.94
N ASP A 163 -13.29 5.12 1.08
CA ASP A 163 -14.72 5.40 0.89
C ASP A 163 -15.17 5.13 -0.57
N LYS A 164 -14.28 5.38 -1.53
CA LYS A 164 -14.51 5.08 -2.95
C LYS A 164 -14.22 3.62 -3.32
N ASN A 165 -13.95 2.75 -2.35
CA ASN A 165 -13.64 1.34 -2.57
C ASN A 165 -12.49 1.10 -3.56
N ILE A 166 -11.49 1.98 -3.59
CA ILE A 166 -10.26 1.79 -4.36
C ILE A 166 -9.29 0.94 -3.55
N ILE A 167 -9.23 1.17 -2.25
CA ILE A 167 -8.48 0.40 -1.29
C ILE A 167 -9.38 -0.04 -0.13
N GLN A 168 -8.97 -1.08 0.57
CA GLN A 168 -9.61 -1.55 1.81
C GLN A 168 -8.56 -1.95 2.85
N PHE A 169 -8.90 -1.80 4.12
CA PHE A 169 -8.06 -2.28 5.20
C PHE A 169 -8.48 -3.69 5.63
N LEU A 170 -7.62 -4.67 5.38
CA LEU A 170 -7.84 -6.05 5.79
C LEU A 170 -7.37 -6.25 7.23
N ARG A 171 -8.29 -6.09 8.20
CA ARG A 171 -7.99 -6.16 9.65
C ARG A 171 -7.28 -7.45 10.04
N HIS A 172 -7.70 -8.59 9.51
CA HIS A 172 -7.12 -9.90 9.82
C HIS A 172 -5.68 -10.08 9.31
N LYS A 173 -5.26 -9.29 8.32
CA LYS A 173 -3.89 -9.27 7.77
C LYS A 173 -3.10 -8.05 8.19
N GLY A 174 -3.73 -7.07 8.83
CA GLY A 174 -3.10 -5.81 9.20
C GLY A 174 -2.47 -5.11 7.99
N LYS A 175 -3.18 -5.09 6.83
CA LYS A 175 -2.67 -4.44 5.61
C LYS A 175 -3.75 -3.73 4.81
N LEU A 176 -3.35 -2.69 4.10
CA LEU A 176 -4.15 -2.09 3.04
C LEU A 176 -4.09 -2.96 1.78
N SER A 177 -5.21 -3.18 1.12
CA SER A 177 -5.30 -3.96 -0.11
C SER A 177 -6.05 -3.16 -1.17
N PHE A 178 -5.71 -3.38 -2.43
CA PHE A 178 -6.50 -2.86 -3.54
C PHE A 178 -7.79 -3.66 -3.66
N VAL A 179 -8.91 -2.98 -3.85
CA VAL A 179 -10.19 -3.63 -4.14
C VAL A 179 -10.22 -3.96 -5.63
N GLU A 180 -10.39 -5.21 -5.98
CA GLU A 180 -10.59 -5.61 -7.38
C GLU A 180 -12.08 -5.54 -7.72
N GLY A 181 -12.42 -5.23 -8.97
CA GLY A 181 -13.81 -4.95 -9.39
C GLY A 181 -14.79 -6.11 -9.22
N THR A 182 -14.30 -7.30 -8.87
CA THR A 182 -15.09 -8.48 -8.49
C THR A 182 -15.20 -8.65 -6.97
N ASP A 183 -14.41 -7.91 -6.20
CA ASP A 183 -14.49 -7.91 -4.74
C ASP A 183 -15.67 -7.02 -4.33
N ILE A 184 -16.84 -7.63 -4.22
CA ILE A 184 -17.95 -7.03 -3.49
C ILE A 184 -17.43 -6.73 -2.10
N ASN A 185 -17.53 -5.48 -1.66
CA ASN A 185 -17.20 -5.11 -0.28
C ASN A 185 -18.19 -5.80 0.67
N ILE A 186 -17.95 -7.10 0.91
CA ILE A 186 -18.81 -7.95 1.75
C ILE A 186 -19.05 -7.32 3.11
N GLN A 187 -18.06 -6.60 3.67
CA GLN A 187 -18.23 -5.92 4.96
C GLN A 187 -19.10 -4.67 4.85
N GLY A 188 -19.00 -3.92 3.74
CA GLY A 188 -19.89 -2.78 3.47
C GLY A 188 -21.32 -3.26 3.23
N GLU A 189 -21.50 -4.27 2.39
CA GLU A 189 -22.80 -4.90 2.10
C GLU A 189 -23.41 -5.55 3.36
N LEU A 190 -22.61 -6.24 4.18
CA LEU A 190 -23.05 -6.76 5.48
C LEU A 190 -23.45 -5.65 6.45
N SER A 191 -22.71 -4.55 6.49
CA SER A 191 -23.06 -3.41 7.35
C SER A 191 -24.34 -2.73 6.90
N GLU A 192 -24.52 -2.61 5.59
CA GLU A 192 -25.76 -2.06 5.00
C GLU A 192 -26.94 -3.04 5.13
N ALA A 193 -26.73 -4.33 4.95
CA ALA A 193 -27.72 -5.36 5.22
C ALA A 193 -28.12 -5.37 6.69
N ASN A 194 -27.17 -5.28 7.62
CA ASN A 194 -27.47 -5.19 9.07
C ASN A 194 -28.21 -3.89 9.43
N ARG A 195 -28.03 -2.80 8.71
CA ARG A 195 -28.84 -1.58 8.91
C ARG A 195 -30.26 -1.72 8.36
N ARG A 196 -30.47 -2.53 7.34
CA ARG A 196 -31.77 -2.79 6.70
C ARG A 196 -32.58 -3.87 7.41
N ILE A 197 -31.89 -4.77 8.12
CA ILE A 197 -32.56 -5.78 8.95
C ILE A 197 -32.94 -5.10 10.26
N PRO A 198 -34.25 -4.95 10.56
CA PRO A 198 -34.66 -4.42 11.84
C PRO A 198 -34.18 -5.37 12.94
N VAL A 199 -33.61 -4.82 14.01
CA VAL A 199 -33.06 -5.52 15.20
C VAL A 199 -34.09 -6.39 15.93
N SER A 200 -35.33 -6.45 15.46
CA SER A 200 -36.46 -7.15 16.04
C SER A 200 -36.88 -8.45 15.34
N LEU A 201 -35.97 -9.09 14.59
CA LEU A 201 -36.20 -10.49 14.23
C LEU A 201 -35.83 -11.34 15.46
N ASP A 202 -36.80 -11.51 16.33
CA ASP A 202 -36.80 -12.53 17.38
C ASP A 202 -36.88 -13.88 16.66
N LEU A 203 -35.71 -14.42 16.31
CA LEU A 203 -35.57 -15.70 15.65
C LEU A 203 -36.24 -16.85 16.47
N GLU A 204 -36.30 -16.73 17.80
CA GLU A 204 -36.93 -17.67 18.69
C GLU A 204 -38.47 -17.68 18.48
N SER A 205 -39.08 -16.50 18.32
CA SER A 205 -40.53 -16.41 18.06
C SER A 205 -40.91 -16.88 16.67
N GLU A 206 -40.09 -16.61 15.64
CA GLU A 206 -40.32 -17.10 14.27
C GLU A 206 -40.09 -18.61 14.17
N PHE A 207 -39.06 -19.17 14.79
CA PHE A 207 -38.85 -20.62 14.84
C PHE A 207 -39.98 -21.35 15.61
N SER A 208 -40.42 -20.78 16.73
CA SER A 208 -41.55 -21.34 17.50
C SER A 208 -42.86 -21.37 16.71
N ARG A 209 -43.07 -20.36 15.85
CA ARG A 209 -44.22 -20.26 14.96
C ARG A 209 -44.18 -21.27 13.83
N LEU A 210 -43.00 -21.57 13.29
CA LEU A 210 -42.80 -22.58 12.24
C LEU A 210 -42.95 -24.03 12.75
N ILE A 211 -42.54 -24.26 14.00
CA ILE A 211 -42.64 -25.62 14.61
C ILE A 211 -44.07 -25.94 15.05
N THR A 212 -44.91 -24.95 15.30
CA THR A 212 -46.33 -25.16 15.73
C THR A 212 -47.25 -25.47 14.56
N ILE A 213 -46.78 -25.46 13.32
CA ILE A 213 -47.60 -25.71 12.10
C ILE A 213 -47.50 -27.16 11.60
N ALA A 214 -46.71 -28.04 12.23
CA ALA A 214 -46.68 -29.47 11.89
C ALA A 214 -47.54 -30.25 12.89
N PRO A 215 -48.72 -30.79 12.48
CA PRO A 215 -49.49 -31.74 13.30
C PRO A 215 -48.82 -33.11 13.37
#